data_8ba148478bdbcc66b298c02f8b82c18f
#
_entry.id   8ba148478bdbcc66b298c02f8b82c18f
#
_cell.length_a   1.000
_cell.length_b   1.000
_cell.length_c   1.000
_cell.angle_alpha   90.00
_cell.angle_beta   90.00
_cell.angle_gamma   90.00
#
_symmetry.space_group_name_H-M   'P 1'
#
loop_
_entity.id
_entity.type
_entity.pdbx_description
1 polymer ?
#
loop_
_entity_poly.entity_id
_entity_poly.type
_entity_poly.pdbx_seq_one_letter_code
_entity_poly.pdbx_strand_id
1 'polypeptide(L)'
;VSESSAASGTVSTIDVSTQEQRIQDLEAAIQKATDHLAEMDSVVKTVDVILSQLTNRVLQMEGNYFHLRNTVAAGDRISGEQAPLQTDEALRKLANRVVANGKPYSTYFNTRFRDYEIVVRNIKNLAAHRGAAELKEHARDTVAGPRPVPLKAKGCTEQDIESDWVAFWCKELNIPVSYHRKTWELAYVSQILFNEGKLVEGSRGIGFACGEEPLPSLFVKYGASVLATDLDPTRAEAKGWIDSNQHMQSFKRLRRSDICPDESRLDRIDAAYLDMNAIPDDLNGQFDFCWSICSLEHLGSIANGLNFIENSLHVLKPGGVSVHTMEFNVNDGETVDHWPTVLFQKQHLLDLAERLRTKGFAVYELDFEKGRGILDGFVDLPPYLDEDHSRHAHLKLSVDGFVCTSFSFVVKVPA
;
A
#
# COMPACT_ATOMS: atom_id res chain seq x y z
N VAL A 1 -21.19 -58.87 -54.71
CA VAL A 1 -22.22 -58.32 -53.83
C VAL A 1 -21.53 -57.74 -52.63
N SER A 2 -21.30 -56.44 -52.61
CA SER A 2 -20.89 -55.68 -51.41
C SER A 2 -21.29 -54.24 -51.63
N GLU A 3 -22.29 -53.82 -50.88
CA GLU A 3 -22.78 -52.47 -50.85
C GLU A 3 -21.81 -51.53 -50.14
N SER A 4 -21.51 -50.43 -50.80
CA SER A 4 -20.73 -49.31 -50.19
C SER A 4 -21.75 -48.32 -49.60
N SER A 5 -21.66 -48.15 -48.31
CA SER A 5 -22.41 -47.11 -47.55
C SER A 5 -21.65 -45.81 -47.65
N ALA A 6 -22.23 -44.85 -48.38
CA ALA A 6 -21.76 -43.44 -48.43
C ALA A 6 -22.29 -42.69 -47.20
N ALA A 7 -21.39 -42.22 -46.36
CA ALA A 7 -21.71 -41.27 -45.28
C ALA A 7 -21.90 -39.86 -45.87
N SER A 8 -23.15 -39.37 -45.93
CA SER A 8 -23.47 -37.98 -46.24
C SER A 8 -23.17 -37.11 -45.03
N GLY A 9 -22.06 -36.35 -45.06
CA GLY A 9 -21.80 -35.26 -44.10
C GLY A 9 -22.79 -34.12 -44.33
N THR A 10 -23.70 -33.90 -43.42
CA THR A 10 -24.53 -32.71 -43.35
C THR A 10 -23.68 -31.52 -42.98
N VAL A 11 -23.34 -30.70 -43.97
CA VAL A 11 -22.82 -29.34 -43.74
C VAL A 11 -23.97 -28.53 -43.16
N SER A 12 -23.88 -28.17 -41.86
CA SER A 12 -24.82 -27.29 -41.23
C SER A 12 -24.73 -25.91 -41.89
N THR A 13 -25.77 -25.54 -42.63
CA THR A 13 -25.99 -24.18 -43.13
C THR A 13 -26.13 -23.27 -41.93
N ILE A 14 -25.08 -22.48 -41.62
CA ILE A 14 -25.16 -21.42 -40.66
C ILE A 14 -26.19 -20.43 -41.17
N ASP A 15 -27.23 -20.20 -40.38
CA ASP A 15 -28.34 -19.31 -40.73
C ASP A 15 -27.79 -17.87 -40.95
N VAL A 16 -27.92 -17.35 -42.15
CA VAL A 16 -27.46 -16.03 -42.57
C VAL A 16 -28.04 -14.92 -41.68
N SER A 17 -29.29 -15.10 -41.21
CA SER A 17 -29.94 -14.15 -40.29
C SER A 17 -29.22 -14.04 -38.93
N THR A 18 -28.68 -15.13 -38.44
CA THR A 18 -27.88 -15.15 -37.19
C THR A 18 -26.50 -14.47 -37.37
N GLN A 19 -25.93 -14.55 -38.58
CA GLN A 19 -24.67 -13.84 -38.88
C GLN A 19 -24.90 -12.34 -39.06
N GLU A 20 -25.97 -11.92 -39.72
CA GLU A 20 -26.31 -10.50 -39.85
C GLU A 20 -26.60 -9.87 -38.49
N GLN A 21 -27.30 -10.55 -37.57
CA GLN A 21 -27.55 -10.05 -36.24
C GLN A 21 -26.23 -9.91 -35.44
N ARG A 22 -25.32 -10.88 -35.52
CA ARG A 22 -23.99 -10.80 -34.87
C ARG A 22 -23.14 -9.65 -35.43
N ILE A 23 -23.24 -9.35 -36.71
CA ILE A 23 -22.53 -8.21 -37.31
C ILE A 23 -23.10 -6.90 -36.73
N GLN A 24 -24.42 -6.75 -36.67
CA GLN A 24 -25.07 -5.58 -36.09
C GLN A 24 -24.73 -5.38 -34.60
N ASP A 25 -24.72 -6.47 -33.84
CA ASP A 25 -24.32 -6.42 -32.41
C ASP A 25 -22.86 -6.01 -32.25
N LEU A 26 -21.96 -6.49 -33.13
CA LEU A 26 -20.54 -6.09 -33.14
C LEU A 26 -20.37 -4.63 -33.56
N GLU A 27 -21.07 -4.16 -34.58
CA GLU A 27 -21.05 -2.76 -35.01
C GLU A 27 -21.53 -1.83 -33.90
N ALA A 28 -22.60 -2.19 -33.20
CA ALA A 28 -23.09 -1.46 -32.02
C ALA A 28 -22.09 -1.44 -30.85
N ALA A 29 -21.41 -2.56 -30.62
CA ALA A 29 -20.36 -2.64 -29.57
C ALA A 29 -19.12 -1.80 -29.94
N ILE A 30 -18.71 -1.81 -31.21
CA ILE A 30 -17.61 -0.97 -31.74
C ILE A 30 -17.98 0.51 -31.63
N GLN A 31 -19.20 0.89 -32.01
CA GLN A 31 -19.64 2.28 -31.87
C GLN A 31 -19.63 2.73 -30.40
N LYS A 32 -20.15 1.91 -29.50
CA LYS A 32 -20.14 2.19 -28.07
C LYS A 32 -18.71 2.30 -27.49
N ALA A 33 -17.79 1.46 -27.96
CA ALA A 33 -16.39 1.55 -27.57
C ALA A 33 -15.72 2.82 -28.12
N THR A 34 -16.05 3.21 -29.35
CA THR A 34 -15.55 4.44 -29.98
C THR A 34 -16.04 5.69 -29.24
N ASP A 35 -17.33 5.71 -28.88
CA ASP A 35 -17.92 6.81 -28.10
C ASP A 35 -17.26 6.91 -26.71
N HIS A 36 -17.00 5.77 -26.08
CA HIS A 36 -16.30 5.72 -24.78
C HIS A 36 -14.85 6.20 -24.87
N LEU A 37 -14.13 5.84 -25.95
CA LEU A 37 -12.79 6.35 -26.22
C LEU A 37 -12.77 7.88 -26.45
N ALA A 38 -13.76 8.42 -27.13
CA ALA A 38 -13.90 9.87 -27.34
C ALA A 38 -14.18 10.59 -26.01
N GLU A 39 -14.99 10.00 -25.14
CA GLU A 39 -15.28 10.50 -23.80
C GLU A 39 -14.02 10.49 -22.92
N MET A 40 -13.25 9.40 -22.96
CA MET A 40 -11.95 9.30 -22.28
C MET A 40 -10.93 10.32 -22.79
N ASP A 41 -10.83 10.54 -24.10
CA ASP A 41 -9.95 11.55 -24.69
C ASP A 41 -10.30 12.98 -24.21
N SER A 42 -11.59 13.26 -24.07
CA SER A 42 -12.09 14.51 -23.49
C SER A 42 -11.69 14.66 -22.01
N VAL A 43 -11.78 13.58 -21.24
CA VAL A 43 -11.36 13.56 -19.82
C VAL A 43 -9.86 13.77 -19.72
N VAL A 44 -9.05 13.07 -20.53
CA VAL A 44 -7.59 13.21 -20.57
C VAL A 44 -7.20 14.65 -20.90
N LYS A 45 -7.80 15.26 -21.91
CA LYS A 45 -7.57 16.67 -22.26
C LYS A 45 -7.93 17.64 -21.12
N THR A 46 -9.00 17.35 -20.41
CA THR A 46 -9.41 18.15 -19.24
C THR A 46 -8.41 18.02 -18.09
N VAL A 47 -7.93 16.80 -17.84
CA VAL A 47 -6.89 16.53 -16.83
C VAL A 47 -5.58 17.23 -17.20
N ASP A 48 -5.15 17.18 -18.46
CA ASP A 48 -3.94 17.87 -18.95
C ASP A 48 -4.03 19.39 -18.77
N VAL A 49 -5.19 19.98 -19.03
CA VAL A 49 -5.42 21.42 -18.78
C VAL A 49 -5.34 21.74 -17.28
N ILE A 50 -5.95 20.91 -16.42
CA ILE A 50 -5.91 21.09 -14.97
C ILE A 50 -4.48 20.93 -14.46
N LEU A 51 -3.75 19.91 -14.90
CA LEU A 51 -2.35 19.66 -14.51
C LEU A 51 -1.45 20.80 -14.95
N SER A 52 -1.61 21.32 -16.18
CA SER A 52 -0.87 22.47 -16.67
C SER A 52 -1.14 23.74 -15.85
N GLN A 53 -2.40 23.96 -15.46
CA GLN A 53 -2.77 25.08 -14.61
C GLN A 53 -2.22 24.92 -13.18
N LEU A 54 -2.24 23.72 -12.61
CA LEU A 54 -1.67 23.42 -11.29
C LEU A 54 -0.13 23.59 -11.33
N THR A 55 0.54 23.06 -12.33
CA THR A 55 2.00 23.20 -12.50
C THR A 55 2.40 24.68 -12.60
N ASN A 56 1.71 25.47 -13.41
CA ASN A 56 1.97 26.89 -13.53
C ASN A 56 1.73 27.64 -12.20
N ARG A 57 0.75 27.21 -11.39
CA ARG A 57 0.48 27.82 -10.08
C ARG A 57 1.52 27.42 -9.03
N VAL A 58 1.98 26.17 -9.03
CA VAL A 58 3.07 25.71 -8.17
C VAL A 58 4.35 26.49 -8.49
N LEU A 59 4.71 26.61 -9.77
CA LEU A 59 5.87 27.40 -10.21
C LEU A 59 5.76 28.88 -9.82
N GLN A 60 4.55 29.46 -9.88
CA GLN A 60 4.31 30.82 -9.36
C GLN A 60 4.46 30.91 -7.84
N MET A 61 3.99 29.89 -7.10
CA MET A 61 4.14 29.84 -5.65
C MET A 61 5.60 29.65 -5.24
N GLU A 62 6.36 28.80 -5.91
CA GLU A 62 7.80 28.63 -5.70
C GLU A 62 8.58 29.91 -6.01
N GLY A 63 8.28 30.59 -7.13
CA GLY A 63 8.85 31.86 -7.47
C GLY A 63 8.55 32.95 -6.41
N ASN A 64 7.32 32.99 -5.90
CA ASN A 64 6.91 33.91 -4.84
C ASN A 64 7.55 33.55 -3.48
N TYR A 65 7.70 32.26 -3.16
CA TYR A 65 8.39 31.80 -1.95
C TYR A 65 9.89 32.12 -2.00
N PHE A 66 10.54 31.88 -3.14
CA PHE A 66 11.95 32.21 -3.33
C PHE A 66 12.20 33.72 -3.23
N HIS A 67 11.31 34.52 -3.76
CA HIS A 67 11.37 35.98 -3.66
C HIS A 67 11.13 36.45 -2.22
N LEU A 68 10.14 35.87 -1.51
CA LEU A 68 9.85 36.16 -0.10
C LEU A 68 11.03 35.77 0.81
N ARG A 69 11.61 34.57 0.60
CA ARG A 69 12.80 34.11 1.34
C ARG A 69 14.01 35.03 1.13
N ASN A 70 14.25 35.44 -0.09
CA ASN A 70 15.36 36.34 -0.40
C ASN A 70 15.14 37.73 0.17
N THR A 71 13.88 38.21 0.22
CA THR A 71 13.50 39.50 0.81
C THR A 71 13.65 39.48 2.33
N VAL A 72 13.24 38.38 2.98
CA VAL A 72 13.43 38.19 4.42
C VAL A 72 14.89 38.03 4.78
N ALA A 73 15.66 37.28 4.01
CA ALA A 73 17.11 37.12 4.21
C ALA A 73 17.88 38.44 3.97
N ALA A 74 17.37 39.29 3.10
CA ALA A 74 17.89 40.65 2.90
C ALA A 74 17.46 41.62 4.02
N GLY A 75 16.30 41.38 4.63
CA GLY A 75 15.75 42.22 5.73
C GLY A 75 16.57 42.16 7.03
N ASP A 76 17.23 41.03 7.31
CA ASP A 76 18.13 40.91 8.47
C ASP A 76 19.40 41.78 8.35
N ARG A 77 19.64 42.44 7.21
CA ARG A 77 20.74 43.35 6.98
C ARG A 77 20.36 44.82 6.88
N ILE A 78 19.07 45.16 7.02
CA ILE A 78 18.59 46.54 6.91
C ILE A 78 18.30 47.09 8.31
N SER A 79 19.36 47.37 9.03
CA SER A 79 19.33 48.41 10.06
C SER A 79 19.66 49.74 9.34
N GLY A 80 18.61 50.50 9.01
CA GLY A 80 18.75 51.87 8.55
C GLY A 80 18.74 52.09 7.05
N GLU A 81 17.72 52.79 6.62
CA GLU A 81 17.55 53.57 5.38
C GLU A 81 17.18 52.83 4.08
N GLN A 82 15.90 52.99 3.73
CA GLN A 82 15.32 52.92 2.38
C GLN A 82 15.28 51.53 1.69
N ALA A 83 14.28 50.74 2.08
CA ALA A 83 13.76 49.68 1.19
C ALA A 83 13.07 50.32 -0.04
N PRO A 84 13.28 49.82 -1.28
CA PRO A 84 12.63 50.37 -2.46
C PRO A 84 11.11 50.28 -2.35
N LEU A 85 10.41 51.39 -2.62
CA LEU A 85 8.95 51.56 -2.60
C LEU A 85 8.18 50.46 -3.31
N GLN A 86 8.75 49.76 -4.29
CA GLN A 86 8.14 48.66 -5.02
C GLN A 86 7.97 47.36 -4.19
N THR A 87 8.90 47.10 -3.26
CA THR A 87 8.82 45.92 -2.37
C THR A 87 7.74 46.08 -1.34
N ASP A 88 7.54 47.30 -0.83
CA ASP A 88 6.52 47.63 0.15
C ASP A 88 5.09 47.52 -0.46
N GLU A 89 4.91 47.90 -1.71
CA GLU A 89 3.63 47.79 -2.42
C GLU A 89 3.27 46.31 -2.74
N ALA A 90 4.24 45.47 -3.15
CA ALA A 90 4.04 44.06 -3.38
C ALA A 90 3.71 43.32 -2.08
N LEU A 91 4.40 43.60 -0.98
CA LEU A 91 4.11 43.08 0.35
C LEU A 91 2.75 43.54 0.86
N ARG A 92 2.38 44.82 0.66
CA ARG A 92 1.04 45.33 1.00
C ARG A 92 -0.06 44.65 0.18
N LYS A 93 0.14 44.44 -1.12
CA LYS A 93 -0.79 43.69 -1.98
C LYS A 93 -0.94 42.25 -1.52
N LEU A 94 0.16 41.58 -1.13
CA LEU A 94 0.12 40.24 -0.56
C LEU A 94 -0.54 40.22 0.81
N ALA A 95 -0.17 41.13 1.71
CA ALA A 95 -0.79 41.29 3.03
C ALA A 95 -2.30 41.55 2.93
N ASN A 96 -2.72 42.43 2.00
CA ASN A 96 -4.14 42.70 1.77
C ASN A 96 -4.93 41.53 1.19
N ARG A 97 -4.26 40.57 0.53
CA ARG A 97 -4.86 39.30 0.09
C ARG A 97 -4.97 38.28 1.23
N VAL A 98 -4.02 38.33 2.17
CA VAL A 98 -3.90 37.38 3.29
C VAL A 98 -4.59 37.90 4.55
N VAL A 99 -4.72 39.23 4.69
CA VAL A 99 -5.29 39.89 5.87
C VAL A 99 -6.42 40.82 5.42
N ALA A 100 -7.62 40.58 5.93
CA ALA A 100 -8.76 41.47 5.80
C ALA A 100 -9.13 42.02 7.17
N ASN A 101 -9.22 43.38 7.29
CA ASN A 101 -9.56 44.06 8.54
C ASN A 101 -8.66 43.68 9.73
N GLY A 102 -7.36 43.54 9.49
CA GLY A 102 -6.36 43.20 10.51
C GLY A 102 -6.42 41.76 10.99
N LYS A 103 -7.22 40.89 10.36
CA LYS A 103 -7.28 39.45 10.65
C LYS A 103 -6.85 38.62 9.43
N PRO A 104 -6.22 37.43 9.63
CA PRO A 104 -5.91 36.56 8.53
C PRO A 104 -7.13 36.28 7.66
N TYR A 105 -7.02 36.49 6.34
CA TYR A 105 -8.09 36.18 5.39
C TYR A 105 -8.10 34.69 5.09
N SER A 106 -8.50 33.92 6.10
CA SER A 106 -8.52 32.45 6.04
C SER A 106 -9.36 31.90 4.87
N THR A 107 -10.39 32.65 4.44
CA THR A 107 -11.27 32.24 3.34
C THR A 107 -10.50 32.03 2.03
N TYR A 108 -9.47 32.85 1.73
CA TYR A 108 -8.69 32.67 0.51
C TYR A 108 -7.94 31.33 0.49
N PHE A 109 -7.22 31.01 1.58
CA PHE A 109 -6.52 29.73 1.71
C PHE A 109 -7.49 28.58 1.81
N ASN A 110 -8.52 28.68 2.65
CA ASN A 110 -9.53 27.62 2.81
C ASN A 110 -10.27 27.33 1.50
N THR A 111 -10.52 28.33 0.63
CA THR A 111 -11.11 28.09 -0.68
C THR A 111 -10.15 27.29 -1.56
N ARG A 112 -8.86 27.62 -1.55
CA ARG A 112 -7.85 26.88 -2.35
C ARG A 112 -7.67 25.45 -1.86
N PHE A 113 -7.65 25.22 -0.56
CA PHE A 113 -7.62 23.89 0.00
C PHE A 113 -8.85 23.07 -0.37
N ARG A 114 -10.06 23.68 -0.30
CA ARG A 114 -11.29 23.01 -0.73
C ARG A 114 -11.30 22.69 -2.23
N ASP A 115 -10.83 23.58 -3.07
CA ASP A 115 -10.68 23.32 -4.52
C ASP A 115 -9.73 22.13 -4.76
N TYR A 116 -8.60 22.08 -4.04
CA TYR A 116 -7.65 20.95 -4.09
C TYR A 116 -8.33 19.65 -3.64
N GLU A 117 -9.02 19.65 -2.50
CA GLU A 117 -9.75 18.48 -2.00
C GLU A 117 -10.79 17.96 -3.00
N ILE A 118 -11.49 18.86 -3.71
CA ILE A 118 -12.46 18.49 -4.74
C ILE A 118 -11.74 17.81 -5.92
N VAL A 119 -10.63 18.37 -6.39
CA VAL A 119 -9.84 17.79 -7.49
C VAL A 119 -9.32 16.40 -7.11
N VAL A 120 -8.72 16.26 -5.93
CA VAL A 120 -8.23 14.98 -5.42
C VAL A 120 -9.36 13.96 -5.32
N ARG A 121 -10.53 14.36 -4.78
CA ARG A 121 -11.70 13.48 -4.69
C ARG A 121 -12.18 13.02 -6.07
N ASN A 122 -12.21 13.90 -7.06
CA ASN A 122 -12.62 13.54 -8.42
C ASN A 122 -11.64 12.54 -9.06
N ILE A 123 -10.34 12.73 -8.89
CA ILE A 123 -9.31 11.81 -9.37
C ILE A 123 -9.45 10.45 -8.67
N LYS A 124 -9.67 10.43 -7.35
CA LYS A 124 -9.90 9.20 -6.59
C LYS A 124 -11.13 8.44 -7.06
N ASN A 125 -12.24 9.16 -7.33
CA ASN A 125 -13.46 8.55 -7.85
C ASN A 125 -13.26 7.92 -9.24
N LEU A 126 -12.49 8.57 -10.12
CA LEU A 126 -12.15 8.00 -11.43
C LEU A 126 -11.30 6.73 -11.28
N ALA A 127 -10.27 6.76 -10.42
CA ALA A 127 -9.43 5.59 -10.14
C ALA A 127 -10.24 4.46 -9.50
N ALA A 128 -11.15 4.77 -8.56
CA ALA A 128 -12.04 3.79 -7.96
C ALA A 128 -13.01 3.16 -8.97
N HIS A 129 -13.57 3.97 -9.89
CA HIS A 129 -14.43 3.47 -10.95
C HIS A 129 -13.66 2.54 -11.90
N ARG A 130 -12.45 2.90 -12.28
CA ARG A 130 -11.57 2.06 -13.09
C ARG A 130 -11.24 0.76 -12.38
N GLY A 131 -10.79 0.82 -11.12
CA GLY A 131 -10.48 -0.36 -10.32
C GLY A 131 -11.69 -1.30 -10.16
N ALA A 132 -12.89 -0.77 -9.92
CA ALA A 132 -14.09 -1.57 -9.83
C ALA A 132 -14.46 -2.29 -11.15
N ALA A 133 -14.16 -1.69 -12.30
CA ALA A 133 -14.35 -2.33 -13.60
C ALA A 133 -13.37 -3.48 -13.81
N GLU A 134 -12.07 -3.26 -13.52
CA GLU A 134 -11.03 -4.29 -13.62
C GLU A 134 -11.31 -5.47 -12.68
N LEU A 135 -11.64 -5.22 -11.41
CA LEU A 135 -11.97 -6.29 -10.46
C LEU A 135 -13.16 -7.14 -10.93
N LYS A 136 -14.16 -6.54 -11.61
CA LYS A 136 -15.28 -7.31 -12.17
C LYS A 136 -14.84 -8.23 -13.32
N GLU A 137 -13.90 -7.77 -14.15
CA GLU A 137 -13.37 -8.59 -15.24
C GLU A 137 -12.50 -9.74 -14.72
N HIS A 138 -11.79 -9.53 -13.60
CA HIS A 138 -10.92 -10.51 -12.97
C HIS A 138 -11.59 -11.28 -11.82
N ALA A 139 -12.85 -11.00 -11.48
CA ALA A 139 -13.59 -11.72 -10.45
C ALA A 139 -13.67 -13.21 -10.80
N ARG A 140 -12.85 -14.02 -10.15
CA ARG A 140 -12.76 -15.46 -10.36
C ARG A 140 -13.52 -16.20 -9.27
N ASP A 141 -14.50 -16.95 -9.67
CA ASP A 141 -15.49 -17.58 -8.78
C ASP A 141 -14.94 -18.64 -7.82
N THR A 142 -13.72 -19.15 -7.95
CA THR A 142 -13.21 -20.11 -6.95
C THR A 142 -11.74 -20.42 -7.11
N VAL A 143 -10.94 -20.03 -6.13
CA VAL A 143 -9.66 -20.71 -5.89
C VAL A 143 -9.92 -21.87 -4.92
N ALA A 144 -9.68 -23.09 -5.37
CA ALA A 144 -10.05 -24.33 -4.63
C ALA A 144 -9.16 -24.60 -3.39
N GLY A 145 -8.11 -23.79 -3.15
CA GLY A 145 -7.19 -23.93 -2.02
C GLY A 145 -5.89 -23.17 -2.25
N PRO A 146 -5.07 -23.01 -1.21
CA PRO A 146 -3.78 -22.37 -1.35
C PRO A 146 -2.83 -23.26 -2.17
N ARG A 147 -2.05 -22.64 -3.05
CA ARG A 147 -1.02 -23.32 -3.84
C ARG A 147 0.30 -22.57 -3.74
N PRO A 148 1.44 -23.25 -3.85
CA PRO A 148 2.73 -22.58 -3.88
C PRO A 148 2.81 -21.59 -5.06
N VAL A 149 3.27 -20.39 -4.78
CA VAL A 149 3.50 -19.32 -5.77
C VAL A 149 4.94 -18.85 -5.63
N PRO A 150 5.73 -18.81 -6.69
CA PRO A 150 7.14 -18.41 -6.63
C PRO A 150 7.23 -16.88 -6.47
N LEU A 151 7.08 -16.39 -5.23
CA LEU A 151 7.19 -14.98 -4.89
C LEU A 151 8.64 -14.60 -4.55
N LYS A 152 9.01 -13.39 -4.92
CA LYS A 152 10.23 -12.70 -4.51
C LYS A 152 9.90 -11.69 -3.41
N ALA A 153 10.90 -11.16 -2.72
CA ALA A 153 10.74 -9.98 -1.90
C ALA A 153 10.54 -8.76 -2.83
N LYS A 154 9.36 -8.16 -2.81
CA LYS A 154 8.93 -7.20 -3.84
C LYS A 154 7.99 -6.13 -3.29
N GLY A 155 7.73 -5.13 -4.12
CA GLY A 155 6.69 -4.14 -3.87
C GLY A 155 5.30 -4.62 -4.27
N CYS A 156 4.27 -3.96 -3.69
CA CYS A 156 2.89 -4.16 -4.07
C CYS A 156 2.66 -3.73 -5.53
N THR A 157 1.94 -4.56 -6.31
CA THR A 157 1.59 -4.30 -7.70
C THR A 157 0.12 -4.62 -7.99
N GLU A 158 -0.44 -3.96 -9.01
CA GLU A 158 -1.78 -4.22 -9.53
C GLU A 158 -1.93 -5.69 -9.94
N GLN A 159 -0.94 -6.24 -10.66
CA GLN A 159 -0.93 -7.64 -11.09
C GLN A 159 -1.04 -8.63 -9.92
N ASP A 160 -0.43 -8.33 -8.78
CA ASP A 160 -0.56 -9.19 -7.59
C ASP A 160 -1.99 -9.15 -7.05
N ILE A 161 -2.60 -7.97 -6.95
CA ILE A 161 -3.99 -7.82 -6.47
C ILE A 161 -4.96 -8.62 -7.35
N GLU A 162 -4.73 -8.67 -8.65
CA GLU A 162 -5.56 -9.39 -9.62
C GLU A 162 -5.29 -10.90 -9.66
N SER A 163 -4.34 -11.37 -8.87
CA SER A 163 -3.94 -12.78 -8.88
C SER A 163 -4.88 -13.68 -8.06
N ASP A 164 -4.94 -14.95 -8.46
CA ASP A 164 -5.70 -15.97 -7.73
C ASP A 164 -5.24 -16.15 -6.28
N TRP A 165 -3.93 -15.97 -6.01
CA TRP A 165 -3.42 -16.14 -4.66
C TRP A 165 -3.86 -15.02 -3.74
N VAL A 166 -3.92 -13.76 -4.19
CA VAL A 166 -4.48 -12.66 -3.38
C VAL A 166 -5.97 -12.88 -3.15
N ALA A 167 -6.72 -13.24 -4.19
CA ALA A 167 -8.15 -13.53 -4.06
C ALA A 167 -8.41 -14.66 -3.05
N PHE A 168 -7.58 -15.71 -3.06
CA PHE A 168 -7.67 -16.79 -2.09
C PHE A 168 -7.46 -16.30 -0.64
N TRP A 169 -6.37 -15.56 -0.38
CA TRP A 169 -6.08 -15.09 0.98
C TRP A 169 -7.09 -14.04 1.45
N CYS A 170 -7.58 -13.18 0.58
CA CYS A 170 -8.67 -12.26 0.93
C CYS A 170 -9.93 -13.01 1.39
N LYS A 171 -10.30 -14.08 0.70
CA LYS A 171 -11.40 -14.95 1.10
C LYS A 171 -11.17 -15.61 2.47
N GLU A 172 -9.96 -16.14 2.70
CA GLU A 172 -9.59 -16.76 3.98
C GLU A 172 -9.58 -15.77 5.15
N LEU A 173 -9.23 -14.51 4.87
CA LEU A 173 -9.20 -13.38 5.81
C LEU A 173 -10.56 -12.70 6.00
N ASN A 174 -11.58 -13.12 5.23
CA ASN A 174 -12.90 -12.50 5.20
C ASN A 174 -12.84 -10.98 4.93
N ILE A 175 -12.02 -10.60 3.94
CA ILE A 175 -11.89 -9.21 3.47
C ILE A 175 -12.14 -9.14 1.97
N PRO A 176 -12.64 -8.01 1.44
CA PRO A 176 -12.78 -7.83 0.00
C PRO A 176 -11.42 -7.72 -0.70
N VAL A 177 -11.34 -8.21 -1.94
CA VAL A 177 -10.21 -7.87 -2.81
C VAL A 177 -10.31 -6.39 -3.16
N SER A 178 -9.26 -5.63 -2.92
CA SER A 178 -9.20 -4.20 -3.22
C SER A 178 -7.81 -3.80 -3.72
N TYR A 179 -7.75 -2.77 -4.57
CA TYR A 179 -6.48 -2.20 -5.02
C TYR A 179 -5.84 -1.36 -3.90
N HIS A 180 -5.56 -2.01 -2.80
CA HIS A 180 -5.02 -1.39 -1.60
C HIS A 180 -3.78 -2.16 -1.12
N ARG A 181 -2.69 -1.43 -0.81
CA ARG A 181 -1.44 -2.04 -0.35
C ARG A 181 -1.60 -2.90 0.90
N LYS A 182 -2.51 -2.54 1.83
CA LYS A 182 -2.79 -3.35 3.02
C LYS A 182 -3.42 -4.71 2.70
N THR A 183 -4.28 -4.78 1.68
CA THR A 183 -4.80 -6.05 1.15
C THR A 183 -3.66 -6.94 0.64
N TRP A 184 -2.74 -6.35 -0.13
CA TRP A 184 -1.57 -7.05 -0.63
C TRP A 184 -0.65 -7.54 0.50
N GLU A 185 -0.36 -6.70 1.50
CA GLU A 185 0.51 -7.04 2.63
C GLU A 185 0.02 -8.28 3.37
N LEU A 186 -1.27 -8.30 3.74
CA LEU A 186 -1.90 -9.43 4.43
C LEU A 186 -1.84 -10.71 3.61
N ALA A 187 -2.17 -10.63 2.32
CA ALA A 187 -2.13 -11.76 1.41
C ALA A 187 -0.69 -12.24 1.18
N TYR A 188 0.26 -11.32 1.00
CA TYR A 188 1.67 -11.65 0.76
C TYR A 188 2.31 -12.38 1.93
N VAL A 189 2.15 -11.87 3.15
CA VAL A 189 2.68 -12.54 4.35
C VAL A 189 2.08 -13.94 4.49
N SER A 190 0.78 -14.09 4.28
CA SER A 190 0.09 -15.38 4.32
C SER A 190 0.64 -16.34 3.27
N GLN A 191 0.84 -15.88 2.03
CA GLN A 191 1.36 -16.69 0.94
C GLN A 191 2.80 -17.14 1.17
N ILE A 192 3.67 -16.25 1.68
CA ILE A 192 5.06 -16.62 1.99
C ILE A 192 5.11 -17.67 3.09
N LEU A 193 4.37 -17.47 4.18
CA LEU A 193 4.35 -18.44 5.28
C LEU A 193 3.76 -19.78 4.85
N PHE A 194 2.78 -19.78 3.95
CA PHE A 194 2.28 -21.01 3.33
C PHE A 194 3.35 -21.69 2.45
N ASN A 195 4.00 -20.96 1.55
CA ASN A 195 5.06 -21.47 0.69
C ASN A 195 6.19 -22.12 1.50
N GLU A 196 6.52 -21.57 2.65
CA GLU A 196 7.57 -22.04 3.55
C GLU A 196 7.11 -23.13 4.53
N GLY A 197 5.86 -23.61 4.39
CA GLY A 197 5.31 -24.67 5.23
C GLY A 197 5.17 -24.27 6.70
N LYS A 198 4.96 -22.99 7.00
CA LYS A 198 4.84 -22.48 8.38
C LYS A 198 3.41 -22.43 8.86
N LEU A 199 2.42 -22.48 7.96
CA LEU A 199 1.01 -22.51 8.30
C LEU A 199 0.54 -23.98 8.45
N VAL A 200 1.00 -24.62 9.52
CA VAL A 200 0.71 -26.04 9.82
C VAL A 200 0.50 -26.23 11.32
N GLU A 201 -0.11 -27.36 11.68
CA GLU A 201 -0.33 -27.74 13.08
C GLU A 201 1.00 -27.82 13.84
N GLY A 202 1.05 -27.17 15.01
CA GLY A 202 2.22 -27.16 15.89
C GLY A 202 3.29 -26.09 15.57
N SER A 203 3.18 -25.35 14.47
CA SER A 203 4.01 -24.19 14.23
C SER A 203 3.75 -23.08 15.26
N ARG A 204 4.77 -22.31 15.61
CA ARG A 204 4.66 -21.18 16.53
C ARG A 204 5.16 -19.90 15.85
N GLY A 205 4.31 -18.87 15.81
CA GLY A 205 4.64 -17.57 15.23
C GLY A 205 4.66 -16.44 16.24
N ILE A 206 5.45 -15.39 15.96
CA ILE A 206 5.40 -14.11 16.68
C ILE A 206 5.15 -12.98 15.72
N GLY A 207 4.15 -12.15 16.00
CA GLY A 207 3.84 -10.93 15.27
C GLY A 207 4.27 -9.70 16.03
N PHE A 208 4.89 -8.75 15.34
CA PHE A 208 5.36 -7.51 15.91
C PHE A 208 4.47 -6.34 15.47
N ALA A 209 4.04 -5.51 16.43
CA ALA A 209 3.12 -4.40 16.24
C ALA A 209 1.87 -4.81 15.47
N CYS A 210 1.20 -5.87 15.95
CA CYS A 210 0.05 -6.48 15.27
C CYS A 210 -1.18 -5.58 15.20
N GLY A 211 -1.32 -4.60 16.10
CA GLY A 211 -2.54 -3.81 16.18
C GLY A 211 -3.78 -4.71 16.29
N GLU A 212 -4.72 -4.54 15.39
CA GLU A 212 -5.96 -5.35 15.29
C GLU A 212 -6.01 -6.13 13.97
N GLU A 213 -4.86 -6.50 13.40
CA GLU A 213 -4.78 -7.21 12.13
C GLU A 213 -5.38 -8.62 12.19
N PRO A 214 -5.90 -9.15 11.07
CA PRO A 214 -6.59 -10.45 11.05
C PRO A 214 -5.66 -11.66 11.01
N LEU A 215 -4.34 -11.48 10.78
CA LEU A 215 -3.37 -12.56 10.58
C LEU A 215 -3.27 -13.53 11.74
N PRO A 216 -3.29 -13.12 13.04
CA PRO A 216 -3.27 -14.05 14.15
C PRO A 216 -4.38 -15.10 14.06
N SER A 217 -5.62 -14.68 13.77
CA SER A 217 -6.77 -15.58 13.61
C SER A 217 -6.63 -16.50 12.40
N LEU A 218 -6.07 -16.01 11.29
CA LEU A 218 -5.80 -16.84 10.11
C LEU A 218 -4.75 -17.93 10.44
N PHE A 219 -3.66 -17.57 11.11
CA PHE A 219 -2.58 -18.52 11.37
C PHE A 219 -3.00 -19.63 12.34
N VAL A 220 -3.81 -19.32 13.36
CA VAL A 220 -4.35 -20.37 14.23
C VAL A 220 -5.40 -21.23 13.53
N LYS A 221 -6.16 -20.69 12.58
CA LYS A 221 -7.05 -21.47 11.70
C LYS A 221 -6.27 -22.58 10.97
N TYR A 222 -5.04 -22.30 10.55
CA TYR A 222 -4.16 -23.25 9.89
C TYR A 222 -3.36 -24.13 10.85
N GLY A 223 -3.54 -23.97 12.18
CA GLY A 223 -2.98 -24.88 13.20
C GLY A 223 -1.75 -24.32 13.94
N ALA A 224 -1.29 -23.14 13.60
CA ALA A 224 -0.21 -22.50 14.36
C ALA A 224 -0.69 -22.06 15.75
N SER A 225 0.25 -21.76 16.63
CA SER A 225 0.06 -20.92 17.82
C SER A 225 0.75 -19.58 17.59
N VAL A 226 0.21 -18.50 18.15
CA VAL A 226 0.66 -17.15 17.86
C VAL A 226 0.87 -16.35 19.13
N LEU A 227 2.01 -15.67 19.23
CA LEU A 227 2.22 -14.55 20.15
C LEU A 227 2.09 -13.24 19.35
N ALA A 228 0.99 -12.52 19.52
CA ALA A 228 0.80 -11.21 18.93
C ALA A 228 1.34 -10.14 19.88
N THR A 229 2.19 -9.24 19.39
CA THR A 229 2.79 -8.20 20.23
C THR A 229 2.47 -6.80 19.71
N ASP A 230 2.44 -5.84 20.63
CA ASP A 230 2.30 -4.42 20.32
C ASP A 230 3.03 -3.57 21.37
N LEU A 231 3.20 -2.28 21.11
CA LEU A 231 3.82 -1.37 22.06
C LEU A 231 2.93 -1.17 23.29
N ASP A 232 3.53 -1.01 24.47
CA ASP A 232 2.77 -0.71 25.69
C ASP A 232 1.97 0.60 25.51
N PRO A 233 0.64 0.60 25.72
CA PRO A 233 -0.22 1.77 25.51
C PRO A 233 0.11 2.95 26.46
N THR A 234 0.85 2.72 27.53
CA THR A 234 1.30 3.78 28.44
C THR A 234 2.48 4.58 27.90
N ARG A 235 3.14 4.08 26.86
CA ARG A 235 4.24 4.78 26.20
C ARG A 235 3.73 5.99 25.42
N ALA A 236 4.50 7.08 25.45
CA ALA A 236 4.14 8.32 24.74
C ALA A 236 4.00 8.11 23.22
N GLU A 237 4.84 7.24 22.67
CA GLU A 237 4.86 6.89 21.25
C GLU A 237 3.59 6.14 20.82
N ALA A 238 2.94 5.39 21.71
CA ALA A 238 1.72 4.65 21.42
C ALA A 238 0.49 5.56 21.20
N LYS A 239 0.52 6.80 21.72
CA LYS A 239 -0.64 7.69 21.69
C LYS A 239 -1.19 7.95 20.28
N GLY A 240 -0.32 8.20 19.31
CA GLY A 240 -0.74 8.43 17.93
C GLY A 240 -1.44 7.22 17.30
N TRP A 241 -1.00 6.02 17.65
CA TRP A 241 -1.59 4.76 17.17
C TRP A 241 -2.93 4.45 17.85
N ILE A 242 -3.05 4.80 19.14
CA ILE A 242 -4.31 4.69 19.89
C ILE A 242 -5.35 5.66 19.30
N ASP A 243 -4.97 6.91 19.05
CA ASP A 243 -5.85 7.94 18.51
C ASP A 243 -6.32 7.61 17.07
N SER A 244 -5.51 6.88 16.30
CA SER A 244 -5.84 6.44 14.93
C SER A 244 -6.48 5.04 14.86
N ASN A 245 -6.80 4.40 16.00
CA ASN A 245 -7.34 3.03 16.08
C ASN A 245 -6.45 1.95 15.43
N GLN A 246 -5.14 2.18 15.33
CA GLN A 246 -4.19 1.21 14.79
C GLN A 246 -3.47 0.38 15.86
N HIS A 247 -3.56 0.80 17.12
CA HIS A 247 -2.99 0.11 18.28
C HIS A 247 -3.90 -1.02 18.74
N MET A 248 -3.29 -2.07 19.29
CA MET A 248 -3.99 -3.19 19.93
C MET A 248 -4.72 -2.72 21.20
N GLN A 249 -5.93 -2.18 21.04
CA GLN A 249 -6.73 -1.72 22.19
C GLN A 249 -7.32 -2.87 23.00
N SER A 250 -7.52 -4.03 22.40
CA SER A 250 -8.08 -5.21 23.05
C SER A 250 -7.58 -6.51 22.42
N PHE A 251 -6.97 -7.36 23.21
CA PHE A 251 -6.62 -8.73 22.79
C PHE A 251 -7.80 -9.54 22.24
N LYS A 252 -9.03 -9.19 22.62
CA LYS A 252 -10.22 -9.84 22.09
C LYS A 252 -10.43 -9.61 20.59
N ARG A 253 -9.98 -8.48 20.05
CA ARG A 253 -10.14 -8.14 18.64
C ARG A 253 -9.21 -8.93 17.72
N LEU A 254 -8.15 -9.51 18.26
CA LEU A 254 -7.29 -10.45 17.53
C LEU A 254 -7.96 -11.80 17.29
N ARG A 255 -8.99 -12.14 18.09
CA ARG A 255 -9.71 -13.41 18.03
C ARG A 255 -10.96 -13.26 17.17
N ARG A 256 -10.78 -13.42 15.88
CA ARG A 256 -11.83 -13.22 14.87
C ARG A 256 -12.51 -14.54 14.52
N SER A 257 -13.70 -14.78 15.09
CA SER A 257 -14.49 -15.98 14.82
C SER A 257 -15.04 -16.06 13.39
N ASP A 258 -15.13 -14.91 12.69
CA ASP A 258 -15.47 -14.84 11.27
C ASP A 258 -14.37 -15.39 10.36
N ILE A 259 -13.12 -15.45 10.83
CA ILE A 259 -11.96 -16.03 10.13
C ILE A 259 -11.71 -17.46 10.61
N CYS A 260 -11.66 -17.66 11.92
CA CYS A 260 -11.47 -18.95 12.57
C CYS A 260 -12.68 -19.29 13.47
N PRO A 261 -13.66 -20.08 12.97
CA PRO A 261 -14.84 -20.42 13.74
C PRO A 261 -14.57 -21.35 14.94
N ASP A 262 -13.42 -22.00 14.98
CA ASP A 262 -13.01 -22.89 16.07
C ASP A 262 -12.42 -22.08 17.23
N GLU A 263 -13.20 -21.89 18.28
CA GLU A 263 -12.77 -21.12 19.46
C GLU A 263 -11.55 -21.74 20.15
N SER A 264 -11.42 -23.07 20.15
CA SER A 264 -10.27 -23.77 20.74
C SER A 264 -8.96 -23.43 20.02
N ARG A 265 -9.02 -23.09 18.74
CA ARG A 265 -7.89 -22.58 17.98
C ARG A 265 -7.63 -21.10 18.27
N LEU A 266 -8.67 -20.30 18.44
CA LEU A 266 -8.51 -18.89 18.83
C LEU A 266 -7.85 -18.75 20.21
N ASP A 267 -7.99 -19.73 21.10
CA ASP A 267 -7.28 -19.76 22.40
C ASP A 267 -5.76 -19.95 22.26
N ARG A 268 -5.26 -20.31 21.06
CA ARG A 268 -3.81 -20.38 20.78
C ARG A 268 -3.20 -19.01 20.41
N ILE A 269 -3.98 -17.94 20.47
CA ILE A 269 -3.51 -16.58 20.32
C ILE A 269 -3.20 -16.01 21.71
N ASP A 270 -1.94 -15.88 22.01
CA ASP A 270 -1.42 -15.12 23.15
C ASP A 270 -1.09 -13.68 22.70
N ALA A 271 -1.08 -12.75 23.65
CA ALA A 271 -0.73 -11.38 23.38
C ALA A 271 0.15 -10.79 24.48
N ALA A 272 1.09 -9.94 24.10
CA ALA A 272 2.01 -9.26 25.02
C ALA A 272 2.39 -7.86 24.54
N TYR A 273 2.82 -7.01 25.43
CA TYR A 273 3.48 -5.74 25.05
C TYR A 273 4.97 -5.95 24.82
N LEU A 274 5.48 -5.40 23.72
CA LEU A 274 6.87 -5.52 23.31
C LEU A 274 7.30 -4.29 22.51
N ASP A 275 8.47 -3.76 22.83
CA ASP A 275 9.13 -2.72 22.04
C ASP A 275 10.00 -3.38 20.96
N MET A 276 9.70 -3.11 19.68
CA MET A 276 10.44 -3.64 18.54
C MET A 276 11.92 -3.20 18.53
N ASN A 277 12.26 -2.07 19.19
CA ASN A 277 13.64 -1.64 19.36
C ASN A 277 14.39 -2.41 20.47
N ALA A 278 13.69 -3.21 21.28
CA ALA A 278 14.26 -3.92 22.44
C ALA A 278 13.60 -5.30 22.61
N ILE A 279 13.80 -6.19 21.64
CA ILE A 279 13.26 -7.55 21.70
C ILE A 279 13.96 -8.32 22.84
N PRO A 280 13.20 -8.89 23.80
CA PRO A 280 13.78 -9.62 24.93
C PRO A 280 14.49 -10.92 24.51
N ASP A 281 15.63 -11.19 25.13
CA ASP A 281 16.44 -12.39 24.85
C ASP A 281 15.76 -13.72 25.19
N ASP A 282 14.82 -13.70 26.12
CA ASP A 282 14.04 -14.88 26.51
C ASP A 282 13.11 -15.38 25.41
N LEU A 283 12.91 -14.62 24.35
CA LEU A 283 12.18 -15.03 23.15
C LEU A 283 13.06 -15.73 22.10
N ASN A 284 14.38 -15.74 22.27
CA ASN A 284 15.32 -16.28 21.31
C ASN A 284 15.08 -17.78 21.01
N GLY A 285 15.08 -18.12 19.73
CA GLY A 285 14.98 -19.50 19.24
C GLY A 285 13.65 -20.22 19.52
N GLN A 286 12.57 -19.47 19.79
CA GLN A 286 11.31 -20.06 20.18
C GLN A 286 10.29 -20.23 19.03
N PHE A 287 10.45 -19.47 17.93
CA PHE A 287 9.41 -19.35 16.90
C PHE A 287 9.83 -19.97 15.57
N ASP A 288 8.86 -20.51 14.86
CA ASP A 288 9.05 -21.07 13.52
C ASP A 288 8.94 -19.98 12.44
N PHE A 289 8.24 -18.87 12.76
CA PHE A 289 8.15 -17.70 11.90
C PHE A 289 7.88 -16.42 12.71
N CYS A 290 8.24 -15.29 12.12
CA CYS A 290 7.86 -13.98 12.61
C CYS A 290 7.41 -13.05 11.47
N TRP A 291 6.59 -12.04 11.82
CA TRP A 291 6.11 -11.07 10.84
C TRP A 291 5.89 -9.69 11.45
N SER A 292 5.84 -8.67 10.58
CA SER A 292 5.28 -7.35 10.88
C SER A 292 4.70 -6.71 9.61
N ILE A 293 3.66 -5.89 9.77
CA ILE A 293 2.95 -5.24 8.67
C ILE A 293 3.14 -3.72 8.78
N CYS A 294 4.03 -3.14 7.94
CA CYS A 294 4.27 -1.69 7.85
C CYS A 294 4.33 -1.01 9.24
N SER A 295 5.23 -1.46 10.07
CA SER A 295 5.42 -0.94 11.42
C SER A 295 6.86 -0.53 11.71
N LEU A 296 7.82 -1.12 11.00
CA LEU A 296 9.25 -0.87 11.22
C LEU A 296 9.70 0.52 10.75
N GLU A 297 8.93 1.18 9.91
CA GLU A 297 9.12 2.58 9.52
C GLU A 297 8.86 3.59 10.66
N HIS A 298 8.28 3.12 11.76
CA HIS A 298 7.94 3.94 12.92
C HIS A 298 8.92 3.78 14.10
N LEU A 299 10.04 3.11 13.87
CA LEU A 299 11.06 2.86 14.91
C LEU A 299 12.04 4.02 15.13
N GLY A 300 11.77 5.19 14.53
CA GLY A 300 12.48 6.44 14.76
C GLY A 300 13.57 6.76 13.74
N SER A 301 14.14 5.76 13.04
CA SER A 301 15.11 5.94 11.96
C SER A 301 15.14 4.75 11.03
N ILE A 302 15.65 4.93 9.80
CA ILE A 302 15.92 3.85 8.85
C ILE A 302 16.83 2.80 9.49
N ALA A 303 17.88 3.23 10.20
CA ALA A 303 18.81 2.33 10.88
C ALA A 303 18.10 1.44 11.91
N ASN A 304 17.18 1.99 12.71
CA ASN A 304 16.42 1.21 13.69
C ASN A 304 15.53 0.18 13.01
N GLY A 305 14.83 0.56 11.92
CA GLY A 305 14.00 -0.40 11.18
C GLY A 305 14.80 -1.54 10.55
N LEU A 306 15.98 -1.26 9.99
CA LEU A 306 16.87 -2.29 9.45
C LEU A 306 17.45 -3.18 10.57
N ASN A 307 17.81 -2.59 11.70
CA ASN A 307 18.29 -3.33 12.89
C ASN A 307 17.17 -4.22 13.46
N PHE A 308 15.92 -3.74 13.48
CA PHE A 308 14.80 -4.57 13.90
C PHE A 308 14.66 -5.83 13.03
N ILE A 309 14.74 -5.72 11.69
CA ILE A 309 14.69 -6.90 10.81
C ILE A 309 15.78 -7.90 11.23
N GLU A 310 17.00 -7.45 11.44
CA GLU A 310 18.12 -8.31 11.85
C GLU A 310 17.91 -8.91 13.25
N ASN A 311 17.48 -8.12 14.22
CA ASN A 311 17.25 -8.57 15.60
C ASN A 311 16.06 -9.54 15.70
N SER A 312 15.04 -9.38 14.87
CA SER A 312 13.89 -10.28 14.81
C SER A 312 14.26 -11.70 14.39
N LEU A 313 15.42 -11.90 13.75
CA LEU A 313 15.88 -13.24 13.38
C LEU A 313 16.32 -14.08 14.60
N HIS A 314 16.68 -13.43 15.70
CA HIS A 314 17.10 -14.16 16.91
C HIS A 314 15.96 -14.92 17.59
N VAL A 315 14.71 -14.48 17.42
CA VAL A 315 13.56 -15.20 18.00
C VAL A 315 13.26 -16.50 17.26
N LEU A 316 13.84 -16.68 16.07
CA LEU A 316 13.54 -17.81 15.19
C LEU A 316 14.39 -19.03 15.52
N LYS A 317 13.75 -20.20 15.40
CA LYS A 317 14.43 -21.50 15.38
C LYS A 317 15.27 -21.67 14.11
N PRO A 318 16.23 -22.60 14.06
CA PRO A 318 16.82 -23.06 12.82
C PRO A 318 15.74 -23.42 11.78
N GLY A 319 15.90 -22.97 10.54
CA GLY A 319 14.89 -23.10 9.48
C GLY A 319 13.68 -22.17 9.61
N GLY A 320 13.68 -21.25 10.56
CA GLY A 320 12.62 -20.26 10.75
C GLY A 320 12.57 -19.22 9.63
N VAL A 321 11.43 -18.53 9.50
CA VAL A 321 11.17 -17.54 8.44
C VAL A 321 10.69 -16.22 9.02
N SER A 322 11.31 -15.14 8.60
CA SER A 322 10.93 -13.76 8.91
C SER A 322 10.32 -13.10 7.67
N VAL A 323 9.15 -12.47 7.82
CA VAL A 323 8.44 -11.77 6.74
C VAL A 323 7.99 -10.41 7.23
N HIS A 324 8.57 -9.35 6.68
CA HIS A 324 8.21 -7.98 7.05
C HIS A 324 7.75 -7.21 5.83
N THR A 325 6.78 -6.32 5.99
CA THR A 325 6.45 -5.29 5.02
C THR A 325 6.77 -3.91 5.59
N MET A 326 7.07 -2.96 4.71
CA MET A 326 7.53 -1.62 5.10
C MET A 326 7.10 -0.56 4.10
N GLU A 327 7.05 0.68 4.56
CA GLU A 327 6.85 1.84 3.70
C GLU A 327 8.10 2.09 2.85
N PHE A 328 7.96 2.01 1.54
CA PHE A 328 9.06 2.04 0.59
C PHE A 328 8.92 3.21 -0.39
N ASN A 329 9.90 4.12 -0.40
CA ASN A 329 10.03 5.15 -1.40
C ASN A 329 10.50 4.53 -2.73
N VAL A 330 9.67 4.61 -3.75
CA VAL A 330 9.93 3.99 -5.07
C VAL A 330 10.96 4.73 -5.91
N ASN A 331 11.38 5.91 -5.49
CA ASN A 331 12.37 6.75 -6.18
C ASN A 331 13.71 6.68 -5.47
N ASP A 332 14.78 6.84 -6.25
CA ASP A 332 16.14 6.99 -5.72
C ASP A 332 16.40 8.46 -5.30
N GLY A 333 17.42 8.69 -4.51
CA GLY A 333 17.86 10.02 -4.06
C GLY A 333 17.39 10.36 -2.65
N GLU A 334 16.73 11.49 -2.48
CA GLU A 334 16.26 11.94 -1.18
C GLU A 334 15.16 11.02 -0.61
N THR A 335 15.15 10.86 0.71
CA THR A 335 14.13 10.11 1.43
C THR A 335 13.94 10.69 2.83
N VAL A 336 12.95 10.16 3.56
CA VAL A 336 12.64 10.56 4.93
C VAL A 336 13.32 9.61 5.90
N ASP A 337 14.14 10.14 6.81
CA ASP A 337 14.80 9.40 7.89
C ASP A 337 14.63 10.12 9.23
N HIS A 338 13.39 10.32 9.64
CA HIS A 338 13.05 10.95 10.91
C HIS A 338 11.68 10.50 11.39
N TRP A 339 11.45 10.54 12.70
CA TRP A 339 10.14 10.31 13.30
C TRP A 339 9.10 11.34 12.79
N PRO A 340 7.83 10.97 12.56
CA PRO A 340 7.18 9.70 12.95
C PRO A 340 7.26 8.57 11.91
N THR A 341 7.72 8.81 10.71
CA THR A 341 7.74 7.81 9.63
C THR A 341 9.05 7.93 8.87
N VAL A 342 9.70 6.82 8.60
CA VAL A 342 10.83 6.75 7.68
C VAL A 342 10.44 6.02 6.40
N LEU A 343 11.12 6.31 5.29
CA LEU A 343 10.84 5.72 4.00
C LEU A 343 12.07 4.97 3.51
N PHE A 344 11.97 3.64 3.49
CA PHE A 344 13.06 2.79 3.02
C PHE A 344 13.22 2.92 1.51
N GLN A 345 14.43 2.73 1.02
CA GLN A 345 14.78 2.76 -0.39
C GLN A 345 15.53 1.49 -0.79
N LYS A 346 15.65 1.28 -2.10
CA LYS A 346 16.33 0.15 -2.71
C LYS A 346 17.71 -0.13 -2.12
N GLN A 347 18.55 0.92 -1.97
CA GLN A 347 19.92 0.74 -1.48
C GLN A 347 19.95 0.22 -0.03
N HIS A 348 19.08 0.70 0.84
CA HIS A 348 18.98 0.21 2.23
C HIS A 348 18.71 -1.28 2.30
N LEU A 349 17.82 -1.78 1.42
CA LEU A 349 17.44 -3.19 1.38
C LEU A 349 18.52 -4.07 0.73
N LEU A 350 19.22 -3.55 -0.28
CA LEU A 350 20.35 -4.25 -0.88
C LEU A 350 21.50 -4.42 0.14
N ASP A 351 21.84 -3.36 0.88
CA ASP A 351 22.91 -3.38 1.88
C ASP A 351 22.56 -4.32 3.04
N LEU A 352 21.29 -4.31 3.49
CA LEU A 352 20.81 -5.27 4.49
C LEU A 352 20.89 -6.70 3.99
N ALA A 353 20.44 -6.95 2.76
CA ALA A 353 20.45 -8.29 2.17
C ALA A 353 21.88 -8.84 2.05
N GLU A 354 22.85 -8.03 1.63
CA GLU A 354 24.26 -8.43 1.55
C GLU A 354 24.81 -8.72 2.96
N ARG A 355 24.55 -7.85 3.92
CA ARG A 355 24.97 -8.03 5.31
C ARG A 355 24.43 -9.33 5.91
N LEU A 356 23.14 -9.62 5.69
CA LEU A 356 22.52 -10.85 6.19
C LEU A 356 23.05 -12.10 5.50
N ARG A 357 23.25 -12.08 4.17
CA ARG A 357 23.85 -13.19 3.42
C ARG A 357 25.26 -13.49 3.89
N THR A 358 26.06 -12.45 4.18
CA THR A 358 27.41 -12.61 4.75
C THR A 358 27.39 -13.29 6.12
N LYS A 359 26.32 -13.10 6.89
CA LYS A 359 26.07 -13.77 8.17
C LYS A 359 25.50 -15.20 8.01
N GLY A 360 25.27 -15.65 6.79
CA GLY A 360 24.79 -17.00 6.49
C GLY A 360 23.26 -17.12 6.37
N PHE A 361 22.51 -16.05 6.48
CA PHE A 361 21.06 -16.07 6.27
C PHE A 361 20.69 -16.15 4.79
N ALA A 362 19.59 -16.86 4.48
CA ALA A 362 19.05 -16.90 3.13
C ALA A 362 18.03 -15.79 2.95
N VAL A 363 18.39 -14.74 2.21
CA VAL A 363 17.50 -13.62 1.88
C VAL A 363 16.86 -13.86 0.52
N TYR A 364 15.55 -13.71 0.41
CA TYR A 364 14.83 -13.80 -0.85
C TYR A 364 15.39 -12.83 -1.89
N GLU A 365 15.28 -13.19 -3.17
CA GLU A 365 15.62 -12.28 -4.27
C GLU A 365 14.77 -11.01 -4.17
N LEU A 366 15.44 -9.85 -4.21
CA LEU A 366 14.79 -8.54 -4.17
C LEU A 366 14.36 -8.12 -5.58
N ASP A 367 13.09 -7.86 -5.76
CA ASP A 367 12.51 -7.42 -7.02
C ASP A 367 11.91 -6.01 -6.86
N PHE A 368 12.54 -5.03 -7.49
CA PHE A 368 12.15 -3.62 -7.42
C PHE A 368 11.28 -3.18 -8.61
N GLU A 369 10.68 -4.12 -9.34
CA GLU A 369 9.69 -3.80 -10.37
C GLU A 369 8.50 -3.05 -9.75
N LYS A 370 8.15 -1.91 -10.36
CA LYS A 370 7.13 -0.98 -9.84
C LYS A 370 5.70 -1.34 -10.27
N GLY A 371 5.55 -2.43 -11.04
CA GLY A 371 4.31 -2.78 -11.72
C GLY A 371 4.13 -2.04 -13.05
N ARG A 372 3.21 -2.52 -13.87
CA ARG A 372 2.95 -2.00 -15.23
C ARG A 372 1.46 -1.74 -15.48
N GLY A 373 0.62 -2.01 -14.51
CA GLY A 373 -0.80 -1.74 -14.57
C GLY A 373 -1.10 -0.24 -14.50
N ILE A 374 -2.31 0.13 -14.87
CA ILE A 374 -2.75 1.55 -14.84
C ILE A 374 -2.74 2.07 -13.41
N LEU A 375 -3.18 1.24 -12.45
CA LEU A 375 -3.22 1.62 -11.05
C LEU A 375 -1.84 1.57 -10.36
N ASP A 376 -0.86 0.88 -10.96
CA ASP A 376 0.54 1.01 -10.55
C ASP A 376 1.11 2.41 -10.84
N GLY A 377 0.55 3.12 -11.81
CA GLY A 377 0.89 4.51 -12.13
C GLY A 377 0.11 5.54 -11.31
N PHE A 378 -0.97 5.13 -10.62
CA PHE A 378 -1.78 6.03 -9.81
C PHE A 378 -1.14 6.22 -8.43
N VAL A 379 -0.93 7.49 -8.04
CA VAL A 379 -0.44 7.86 -6.71
C VAL A 379 -1.57 8.51 -5.93
N ASP A 380 -2.00 7.87 -4.86
CA ASP A 380 -3.02 8.44 -3.98
C ASP A 380 -2.45 9.60 -3.18
N LEU A 381 -3.22 10.67 -3.04
CA LEU A 381 -2.85 11.90 -2.36
C LEU A 381 -3.73 12.10 -1.11
N PRO A 382 -3.19 12.73 -0.03
CA PRO A 382 -4.04 13.12 1.09
C PRO A 382 -5.13 14.14 0.68
N PRO A 383 -6.27 14.20 1.40
CA PRO A 383 -6.61 13.33 2.53
C PRO A 383 -6.93 11.91 2.08
N TYR A 384 -6.37 10.92 2.77
CA TYR A 384 -6.71 9.53 2.52
C TYR A 384 -8.10 9.25 3.08
N LEU A 385 -8.92 8.54 2.32
CA LEU A 385 -10.30 8.24 2.72
C LEU A 385 -10.30 6.90 3.46
N ASP A 386 -10.36 6.98 4.79
CA ASP A 386 -10.20 5.81 5.68
C ASP A 386 -11.43 4.90 5.76
N GLU A 387 -12.62 5.37 5.32
CA GLU A 387 -13.87 4.68 5.64
C GLU A 387 -14.20 3.49 4.74
N ASP A 388 -13.58 3.36 3.56
CA ASP A 388 -13.87 2.25 2.64
C ASP A 388 -12.67 1.92 1.74
N HIS A 389 -11.73 1.16 2.28
CA HIS A 389 -10.56 0.68 1.54
C HIS A 389 -10.92 -0.11 0.27
N SER A 390 -12.16 -0.59 0.13
CA SER A 390 -12.61 -1.37 -1.03
C SER A 390 -12.86 -0.53 -2.28
N ARG A 391 -13.01 0.79 -2.14
CA ARG A 391 -13.43 1.68 -3.22
C ARG A 391 -12.31 2.52 -3.84
N HIS A 392 -11.19 2.68 -3.16
CA HIS A 392 -10.13 3.58 -3.59
C HIS A 392 -8.86 2.84 -3.94
N ALA A 393 -8.26 3.18 -5.09
CA ALA A 393 -6.94 2.66 -5.43
C ALA A 393 -5.89 3.31 -4.52
N HIS A 394 -5.15 2.47 -3.80
CA HIS A 394 -4.14 2.88 -2.81
C HIS A 394 -2.93 1.93 -2.85
N LEU A 395 -2.47 1.58 -4.06
CA LEU A 395 -1.25 0.77 -4.26
C LEU A 395 -0.02 1.61 -4.03
N LYS A 396 -0.06 2.87 -4.47
CA LYS A 396 0.97 3.89 -4.23
C LYS A 396 0.32 5.13 -3.64
N LEU A 397 1.05 5.79 -2.75
CA LEU A 397 0.58 6.98 -2.05
C LEU A 397 1.70 8.00 -1.89
N SER A 398 1.34 9.24 -1.63
CA SER A 398 2.29 10.31 -1.35
C SER A 398 2.48 10.48 0.16
N VAL A 399 3.63 10.12 0.69
CA VAL A 399 4.03 10.39 2.09
C VAL A 399 5.10 11.47 2.09
N ASP A 400 4.85 12.58 2.76
CA ASP A 400 5.76 13.76 2.79
C ASP A 400 6.25 14.22 1.41
N GLY A 401 5.41 14.05 0.37
CA GLY A 401 5.75 14.39 -1.01
C GLY A 401 6.52 13.31 -1.78
N PHE A 402 6.87 12.20 -1.15
CA PHE A 402 7.51 11.06 -1.80
C PHE A 402 6.48 10.02 -2.24
N VAL A 403 6.73 9.38 -3.37
CA VAL A 403 5.88 8.29 -3.87
C VAL A 403 6.27 7.00 -3.16
N CYS A 404 5.35 6.45 -2.40
CA CYS A 404 5.57 5.25 -1.58
C CYS A 404 4.64 4.11 -1.96
N THR A 405 5.07 2.90 -1.62
CA THR A 405 4.28 1.68 -1.66
C THR A 405 4.75 0.74 -0.55
N SER A 406 4.01 -0.32 -0.27
CA SER A 406 4.51 -1.38 0.59
C SER A 406 5.50 -2.27 -0.13
N PHE A 407 6.63 -2.55 0.49
CA PHE A 407 7.64 -3.50 0.02
C PHE A 407 7.87 -4.58 1.08
N SER A 408 8.10 -5.80 0.64
CA SER A 408 8.36 -6.93 1.52
C SER A 408 9.85 -7.23 1.66
N PHE A 409 10.25 -7.77 2.81
CA PHE A 409 11.58 -8.32 3.03
C PHE A 409 11.47 -9.68 3.72
N VAL A 410 12.07 -10.71 3.14
CA VAL A 410 11.92 -12.10 3.59
C VAL A 410 13.29 -12.72 3.84
N VAL A 411 13.46 -13.30 5.03
CA VAL A 411 14.70 -13.96 5.45
C VAL A 411 14.41 -15.32 6.03
N LYS A 412 15.26 -16.31 5.67
CA LYS A 412 15.24 -17.65 6.28
C LYS A 412 16.48 -17.85 7.13
N VAL A 413 16.27 -18.30 8.33
CA VAL A 413 17.37 -18.75 9.20
C VAL A 413 17.90 -20.10 8.68
N PRO A 414 19.20 -20.34 8.62
CA PRO A 414 19.75 -21.66 8.28
C PRO A 414 19.16 -22.78 9.15
N ALA A 415 19.03 -23.99 8.57
CA ALA A 415 18.50 -25.17 9.25
C ALA A 415 19.53 -25.78 10.21
#